data_0be11d98680b85b18477035cfd90ac19
#
_entry.id   0be11d98680b85b18477035cfd90ac19
#
_cell.length_a   1.000
_cell.length_b   1.000
_cell.length_c   1.000
_cell.angle_alpha   90.00
_cell.angle_beta   90.00
_cell.angle_gamma   90.00
#
_symmetry.space_group_name_H-M   'P 1'
#
loop_
_entity.id
_entity.type
_entity.pdbx_description
1 polymer ?
#
loop_
_entity_poly.entity_id
_entity_poly.type
_entity_poly.pdbx_seq_one_letter_code
_entity_poly.pdbx_strand_id
1 'polypeptide(L)'
;KELGVKIAKVESKSDKDYAVNIKSLVDTKCDLIVSVGFLLDKTTVAAAKENPNVKFAIVDDQPQGAPGNLKPLIFNTAQSSFEAGYLAAALTKTGKVGTFGGMKIPTVTIFMDGFAQGVEYYNKQKGKDVKVLGWNAKSQDGQFVPQPDPFQNVAGGKSTAQTLLNQGADIILPVAGNAGNGALQAVKASGGKSNVIWVDADGCKTQAAYCDNIITSVYKGMDVAVFDAVKAVKDGKFNGDPYIGSLADKGTGLSDFHPFDS
;
A
#
# COMPACT_ATOMS: atom_id res chain seq x y z
N LYS A 1 8.84 -21.58 0.23
CA LYS A 1 9.74 -22.76 0.07
C LYS A 1 10.32 -23.21 1.42
N GLU A 2 10.76 -22.27 2.28
CA GLU A 2 11.40 -22.59 3.57
C GLU A 2 10.51 -23.43 4.52
N LEU A 3 9.20 -23.16 4.54
CA LEU A 3 8.27 -23.89 5.43
C LEU A 3 7.72 -25.19 4.82
N GLY A 4 8.04 -25.53 3.57
CA GLY A 4 7.58 -26.77 2.91
C GLY A 4 6.06 -26.84 2.69
N VAL A 5 5.35 -25.69 2.66
CA VAL A 5 3.89 -25.62 2.44
C VAL A 5 3.55 -25.65 0.95
N LYS A 6 2.38 -26.19 0.63
CA LYS A 6 1.77 -26.06 -0.71
C LYS A 6 1.02 -24.75 -0.81
N ILE A 7 1.09 -24.10 -1.97
CA ILE A 7 0.44 -22.81 -2.23
C ILE A 7 -0.59 -22.99 -3.33
N ALA A 8 -1.83 -22.53 -3.07
CA ALA A 8 -2.86 -22.31 -4.06
C ALA A 8 -3.05 -20.79 -4.20
N LYS A 9 -3.32 -20.31 -5.42
CA LYS A 9 -3.54 -18.88 -5.72
C LYS A 9 -4.77 -18.75 -6.60
N VAL A 10 -5.63 -17.79 -6.25
CA VAL A 10 -6.75 -17.35 -7.08
C VAL A 10 -6.72 -15.82 -7.16
N GLU A 11 -7.12 -15.27 -8.30
CA GLU A 11 -7.19 -13.83 -8.52
C GLU A 11 -8.64 -13.43 -8.76
N SER A 12 -9.08 -12.38 -8.06
CA SER A 12 -10.39 -11.78 -8.25
C SER A 12 -10.26 -10.59 -9.20
N LYS A 13 -11.13 -10.55 -10.21
CA LYS A 13 -11.20 -9.45 -11.19
C LYS A 13 -12.30 -8.46 -10.85
N SER A 14 -13.22 -8.85 -9.98
CA SER A 14 -14.37 -8.06 -9.54
C SER A 14 -14.80 -8.52 -8.15
N ASP A 15 -15.68 -7.74 -7.51
CA ASP A 15 -16.31 -8.06 -6.23
C ASP A 15 -17.13 -9.37 -6.27
N LYS A 16 -17.68 -9.73 -7.44
CA LYS A 16 -18.44 -10.97 -7.65
C LYS A 16 -17.58 -12.23 -7.48
N ASP A 17 -16.27 -12.11 -7.67
CA ASP A 17 -15.35 -13.23 -7.57
C ASP A 17 -14.94 -13.55 -6.12
N TYR A 18 -15.07 -12.58 -5.20
CA TYR A 18 -14.50 -12.70 -3.85
C TYR A 18 -15.00 -13.93 -3.10
N ALA A 19 -16.31 -14.08 -2.98
CA ALA A 19 -16.91 -15.20 -2.26
C ALA A 19 -16.60 -16.55 -2.93
N VAL A 20 -16.69 -16.61 -4.26
CA VAL A 20 -16.41 -17.82 -5.05
C VAL A 20 -14.96 -18.25 -4.88
N ASN A 21 -14.03 -17.32 -4.95
CA ASN A 21 -12.61 -17.59 -4.83
C ASN A 21 -12.23 -18.05 -3.41
N ILE A 22 -12.73 -17.38 -2.37
CA ILE A 22 -12.48 -17.81 -0.99
C ILE A 22 -13.08 -19.19 -0.75
N LYS A 23 -14.31 -19.43 -1.21
CA LYS A 23 -14.95 -20.73 -1.08
C LYS A 23 -14.16 -21.83 -1.78
N SER A 24 -13.61 -21.58 -2.97
CA SER A 24 -12.79 -22.56 -3.68
C SER A 24 -11.56 -22.99 -2.91
N LEU A 25 -10.93 -22.04 -2.17
CA LEU A 25 -9.78 -22.35 -1.30
C LEU A 25 -10.20 -23.13 -0.06
N VAL A 26 -11.38 -22.85 0.51
CA VAL A 26 -11.96 -23.66 1.60
C VAL A 26 -12.23 -25.10 1.11
N ASP A 27 -12.86 -25.24 -0.04
CA ASP A 27 -13.21 -26.54 -0.63
C ASP A 27 -11.97 -27.39 -0.96
N THR A 28 -10.85 -26.74 -1.29
CA THR A 28 -9.54 -27.40 -1.50
C THR A 28 -8.79 -27.70 -0.19
N LYS A 29 -9.43 -27.46 0.96
CA LYS A 29 -8.93 -27.76 2.31
C LYS A 29 -7.60 -27.04 2.62
N CYS A 30 -7.52 -25.77 2.28
CA CYS A 30 -6.41 -24.91 2.71
C CYS A 30 -6.45 -24.73 4.24
N ASP A 31 -5.33 -24.92 4.92
CA ASP A 31 -5.20 -24.71 6.36
C ASP A 31 -5.21 -23.21 6.73
N LEU A 32 -4.68 -22.37 5.85
CA LEU A 32 -4.68 -20.90 5.95
C LEU A 32 -5.09 -20.29 4.62
N ILE A 33 -6.02 -19.36 4.66
CA ILE A 33 -6.44 -18.54 3.51
C ILE A 33 -6.05 -17.09 3.80
N VAL A 34 -5.25 -16.49 2.90
CA VAL A 34 -4.81 -15.10 3.01
C VAL A 34 -5.54 -14.26 1.97
N SER A 35 -6.42 -13.38 2.42
CA SER A 35 -7.03 -12.36 1.58
C SER A 35 -6.14 -11.12 1.51
N VAL A 36 -6.00 -10.50 0.33
CA VAL A 36 -5.16 -9.33 0.14
C VAL A 36 -6.00 -8.13 -0.29
N GLY A 37 -6.11 -7.15 0.58
CA GLY A 37 -6.78 -5.88 0.35
C GLY A 37 -8.09 -5.71 1.09
N PHE A 38 -8.35 -4.46 1.48
CA PHE A 38 -9.53 -4.00 2.21
C PHE A 38 -10.88 -4.44 1.57
N LEU A 39 -10.96 -4.48 0.24
CA LEU A 39 -12.22 -4.82 -0.44
C LEU A 39 -12.72 -6.24 -0.16
N LEU A 40 -11.86 -7.13 0.34
CA LEU A 40 -12.22 -8.50 0.72
C LEU A 40 -12.72 -8.63 2.18
N ASP A 41 -12.74 -7.54 2.96
CA ASP A 41 -13.11 -7.53 4.38
C ASP A 41 -14.36 -8.37 4.68
N LYS A 42 -15.52 -7.91 4.22
CA LYS A 42 -16.82 -8.53 4.53
C LYS A 42 -16.88 -10.00 4.13
N THR A 43 -16.30 -10.32 2.98
CA THR A 43 -16.31 -11.68 2.44
C THR A 43 -15.40 -12.60 3.24
N THR A 44 -14.23 -12.10 3.65
CA THR A 44 -13.28 -12.88 4.49
C THR A 44 -13.85 -13.11 5.87
N VAL A 45 -14.46 -12.10 6.49
CA VAL A 45 -15.12 -12.24 7.81
C VAL A 45 -16.27 -13.26 7.75
N ALA A 46 -17.11 -13.21 6.72
CA ALA A 46 -18.20 -14.18 6.53
C ALA A 46 -17.64 -15.61 6.40
N ALA A 47 -16.66 -15.81 5.52
CA ALA A 47 -16.03 -17.11 5.33
C ALA A 47 -15.36 -17.65 6.60
N ALA A 48 -14.70 -16.78 7.37
CA ALA A 48 -14.06 -17.17 8.62
C ALA A 48 -15.08 -17.61 9.70
N LYS A 49 -16.22 -16.94 9.78
CA LYS A 49 -17.33 -17.33 10.68
C LYS A 49 -17.98 -18.66 10.29
N GLU A 50 -18.15 -18.89 8.99
CA GLU A 50 -18.74 -20.13 8.46
C GLU A 50 -17.77 -21.33 8.57
N ASN A 51 -16.46 -21.08 8.65
CA ASN A 51 -15.43 -22.12 8.64
C ASN A 51 -14.48 -21.98 9.86
N PRO A 52 -14.95 -22.24 11.10
CA PRO A 52 -14.18 -21.98 12.32
C PRO A 52 -12.88 -22.80 12.45
N ASN A 53 -12.78 -23.91 11.72
CA ASN A 53 -11.60 -24.77 11.73
C ASN A 53 -10.51 -24.33 10.73
N VAL A 54 -10.86 -23.49 9.75
CA VAL A 54 -9.91 -22.90 8.79
C VAL A 54 -9.35 -21.61 9.37
N LYS A 55 -8.04 -21.38 9.18
CA LYS A 55 -7.42 -20.12 9.57
C LYS A 55 -7.47 -19.13 8.42
N PHE A 56 -7.68 -17.86 8.76
CA PHE A 56 -7.73 -16.77 7.81
C PHE A 56 -6.75 -15.67 8.23
N ALA A 57 -6.20 -14.97 7.25
CA ALA A 57 -5.52 -13.71 7.45
C ALA A 57 -5.99 -12.70 6.40
N ILE A 58 -5.99 -11.42 6.75
CA ILE A 58 -6.32 -10.35 5.81
C ILE A 58 -5.25 -9.27 5.83
N VAL A 59 -4.72 -8.95 4.65
CA VAL A 59 -3.74 -7.86 4.46
C VAL A 59 -4.50 -6.56 4.25
N ASP A 60 -4.04 -5.49 4.89
CA ASP A 60 -4.56 -4.14 4.76
C ASP A 60 -5.96 -3.92 5.31
N ASP A 61 -6.36 -4.72 6.27
CA ASP A 61 -7.59 -4.46 6.98
C ASP A 61 -7.58 -5.01 8.40
N GLN A 62 -8.35 -4.37 9.28
CA GLN A 62 -8.63 -4.82 10.63
C GLN A 62 -10.15 -4.87 10.83
N PRO A 63 -10.81 -5.94 10.37
CA PRO A 63 -12.25 -6.04 10.40
C PRO A 63 -12.83 -5.95 11.81
N GLN A 64 -13.88 -5.14 11.98
CA GLN A 64 -14.60 -5.09 13.24
C GLN A 64 -15.40 -6.37 13.48
N GLY A 65 -15.27 -6.95 14.66
CA GLY A 65 -15.96 -8.21 14.99
C GLY A 65 -15.40 -9.43 14.24
N ALA A 66 -14.14 -9.38 13.83
CA ALA A 66 -13.43 -10.53 13.26
C ALA A 66 -13.44 -11.69 14.25
N PRO A 67 -13.70 -12.94 13.79
CA PRO A 67 -13.63 -14.12 14.66
C PRO A 67 -12.17 -14.48 14.97
N GLY A 68 -11.92 -15.22 16.06
CA GLY A 68 -10.58 -15.57 16.52
C GLY A 68 -9.75 -16.42 15.57
N ASN A 69 -10.33 -16.94 14.49
CA ASN A 69 -9.61 -17.63 13.41
C ASN A 69 -9.25 -16.71 12.22
N LEU A 70 -9.48 -15.41 12.33
CA LEU A 70 -9.07 -14.39 11.34
C LEU A 70 -8.04 -13.43 11.95
N LYS A 71 -6.84 -13.39 11.35
CA LYS A 71 -5.72 -12.54 11.77
C LYS A 71 -5.58 -11.34 10.83
N PRO A 72 -5.76 -10.10 11.32
CA PRO A 72 -5.40 -8.89 10.59
C PRO A 72 -3.89 -8.77 10.38
N LEU A 73 -3.45 -8.42 9.17
CA LEU A 73 -2.06 -8.08 8.85
C LEU A 73 -2.02 -6.63 8.39
N ILE A 74 -1.70 -5.74 9.30
CA ILE A 74 -1.67 -4.28 9.09
C ILE A 74 -0.26 -3.74 9.24
N PHE A 75 -0.01 -2.56 8.67
CA PHE A 75 1.32 -1.98 8.57
C PHE A 75 1.28 -0.50 8.95
N ASN A 76 2.15 -0.09 9.86
CA ASN A 76 2.28 1.31 10.26
C ASN A 76 3.11 2.11 9.24
N THR A 77 2.58 2.19 8.03
CA THR A 77 3.23 2.86 6.91
C THR A 77 3.35 4.37 7.08
N ALA A 78 2.72 4.98 8.11
CA ALA A 78 3.00 6.36 8.46
C ALA A 78 4.49 6.60 8.77
N GLN A 79 5.16 5.61 9.39
CA GLN A 79 6.57 5.73 9.75
C GLN A 79 7.46 5.86 8.50
N SER A 80 7.36 4.93 7.58
CA SER A 80 8.14 4.94 6.33
C SER A 80 7.70 6.02 5.35
N SER A 81 6.40 6.36 5.33
CA SER A 81 5.91 7.49 4.55
C SER A 81 6.41 8.84 5.09
N PHE A 82 6.65 8.95 6.40
CA PHE A 82 7.30 10.12 6.98
C PHE A 82 8.73 10.29 6.43
N GLU A 83 9.50 9.21 6.39
CA GLU A 83 10.84 9.23 5.77
C GLU A 83 10.76 9.61 4.29
N ALA A 84 9.79 9.04 3.56
CA ALA A 84 9.54 9.35 2.14
C ALA A 84 9.17 10.83 1.93
N GLY A 85 8.34 11.40 2.80
CA GLY A 85 7.96 12.82 2.76
C GLY A 85 9.13 13.75 3.02
N TYR A 86 9.97 13.41 4.01
CA TYR A 86 11.20 14.14 4.30
C TYR A 86 12.16 14.11 3.09
N LEU A 87 12.35 12.93 2.51
CA LEU A 87 13.16 12.73 1.32
C LEU A 87 12.61 13.53 0.12
N ALA A 88 11.32 13.45 -0.15
CA ALA A 88 10.68 14.19 -1.24
C ALA A 88 10.86 15.70 -1.08
N ALA A 89 10.72 16.21 0.15
CA ALA A 89 10.95 17.63 0.44
C ALA A 89 12.41 18.06 0.25
N ALA A 90 13.36 17.16 0.48
CA ALA A 90 14.77 17.43 0.24
C ALA A 90 15.15 17.42 -1.24
N LEU A 91 14.50 16.58 -2.05
CA LEU A 91 14.83 16.37 -3.46
C LEU A 91 14.04 17.25 -4.43
N THR A 92 12.88 17.79 -4.02
CA THR A 92 12.05 18.59 -4.90
C THR A 92 12.81 19.81 -5.45
N LYS A 93 12.64 20.05 -6.75
CA LYS A 93 13.22 21.21 -7.45
C LYS A 93 12.21 22.37 -7.54
N THR A 94 10.91 22.05 -7.47
CA THR A 94 9.83 23.04 -7.57
C THR A 94 9.36 23.57 -6.22
N GLY A 95 9.74 22.91 -5.12
CA GLY A 95 9.20 23.16 -3.79
C GLY A 95 7.76 22.64 -3.60
N LYS A 96 7.29 21.77 -4.49
CA LYS A 96 5.96 21.17 -4.43
C LYS A 96 6.04 19.67 -4.67
N VAL A 97 5.50 18.92 -3.73
CA VAL A 97 5.35 17.46 -3.82
C VAL A 97 3.87 17.10 -3.75
N GLY A 98 3.48 15.93 -4.24
CA GLY A 98 2.08 15.55 -4.30
C GLY A 98 1.83 14.15 -3.77
N THR A 99 0.62 13.92 -3.27
CA THR A 99 0.11 12.59 -2.96
C THR A 99 -1.38 12.50 -3.26
N PHE A 100 -1.84 11.32 -3.63
CA PHE A 100 -3.26 11.03 -3.79
C PHE A 100 -3.54 9.57 -3.44
N GLY A 101 -4.78 9.26 -3.09
CA GLY A 101 -5.22 7.91 -2.74
C GLY A 101 -6.12 7.25 -3.77
N GLY A 102 -6.25 5.93 -3.72
CA GLY A 102 -7.31 5.21 -4.42
C GLY A 102 -8.68 5.54 -3.81
N MET A 103 -8.84 5.25 -2.53
CA MET A 103 -10.03 5.55 -1.73
C MET A 103 -9.64 6.20 -0.41
N LYS A 104 -10.57 6.96 0.19
CA LYS A 104 -10.41 7.50 1.54
C LYS A 104 -10.69 6.44 2.59
N ILE A 105 -9.72 5.59 2.85
CA ILE A 105 -9.75 4.53 3.87
C ILE A 105 -8.48 4.58 4.72
N PRO A 106 -8.50 4.09 5.97
CA PRO A 106 -7.38 4.21 6.90
C PRO A 106 -6.05 3.69 6.36
N THR A 107 -6.05 2.56 5.67
CA THR A 107 -4.86 1.93 5.09
C THR A 107 -4.28 2.68 3.88
N VAL A 108 -4.98 3.69 3.38
CA VAL A 108 -4.51 4.64 2.36
C VAL A 108 -4.10 5.97 3.00
N THR A 109 -4.97 6.56 3.82
CA THR A 109 -4.70 7.89 4.40
C THR A 109 -3.51 7.88 5.34
N ILE A 110 -3.19 6.75 5.98
CA ILE A 110 -2.00 6.61 6.82
C ILE A 110 -0.69 6.91 6.08
N PHE A 111 -0.57 6.51 4.81
CA PHE A 111 0.59 6.89 3.97
C PHE A 111 0.61 8.39 3.70
N MET A 112 -0.54 8.95 3.33
CA MET A 112 -0.67 10.36 2.96
C MET A 112 -0.39 11.26 4.16
N ASP A 113 -0.83 10.87 5.35
CA ASP A 113 -0.54 11.55 6.61
C ASP A 113 0.95 11.51 6.94
N GLY A 114 1.56 10.33 6.91
CA GLY A 114 3.00 10.19 7.16
C GLY A 114 3.83 11.06 6.19
N PHE A 115 3.51 10.99 4.91
CA PHE A 115 4.18 11.78 3.88
C PHE A 115 4.07 13.30 4.14
N ALA A 116 2.86 13.78 4.42
CA ALA A 116 2.66 15.21 4.71
C ALA A 116 3.41 15.66 5.98
N GLN A 117 3.41 14.84 7.02
CA GLN A 117 4.14 15.10 8.26
C GLN A 117 5.66 15.12 8.05
N GLY A 118 6.18 14.22 7.20
CA GLY A 118 7.61 14.21 6.84
C GLY A 118 8.04 15.49 6.13
N VAL A 119 7.22 15.99 5.20
CA VAL A 119 7.45 17.29 4.54
C VAL A 119 7.40 18.44 5.54
N GLU A 120 6.39 18.47 6.43
CA GLU A 120 6.26 19.50 7.47
C GLU A 120 7.49 19.51 8.39
N TYR A 121 7.96 18.32 8.78
CA TYR A 121 9.15 18.19 9.62
C TYR A 121 10.42 18.69 8.93
N TYR A 122 10.62 18.36 7.63
CA TYR A 122 11.70 18.90 6.82
C TYR A 122 11.67 20.44 6.78
N ASN A 123 10.50 21.01 6.50
CA ASN A 123 10.31 22.45 6.47
C ASN A 123 10.73 23.12 7.77
N LYS A 124 10.29 22.57 8.90
CA LYS A 124 10.63 23.07 10.23
C LYS A 124 12.14 23.00 10.49
N GLN A 125 12.77 21.88 10.14
CA GLN A 125 14.21 21.67 10.39
C GLN A 125 15.10 22.51 9.50
N LYS A 126 14.72 22.71 8.24
CA LYS A 126 15.57 23.35 7.22
C LYS A 126 15.16 24.80 6.91
N GLY A 127 14.12 25.31 7.57
CA GLY A 127 13.62 26.68 7.29
C GLY A 127 13.10 26.79 5.85
N LYS A 128 12.45 25.73 5.34
CA LYS A 128 11.89 25.68 3.98
C LYS A 128 10.37 25.77 4.01
N ASP A 129 9.74 25.85 2.84
CA ASP A 129 8.29 25.96 2.68
C ASP A 129 7.82 25.08 1.50
N VAL A 130 8.23 23.81 1.51
CA VAL A 130 7.75 22.82 0.54
C VAL A 130 6.28 22.55 0.77
N LYS A 131 5.49 22.58 -0.30
CA LYS A 131 4.03 22.36 -0.26
C LYS A 131 3.67 20.93 -0.61
N VAL A 132 2.74 20.34 0.14
CA VAL A 132 2.10 19.07 -0.19
C VAL A 132 0.80 19.37 -0.93
N LEU A 133 0.67 18.86 -2.15
CA LEU A 133 -0.52 18.93 -2.97
C LEU A 133 -1.29 17.60 -2.89
N GLY A 134 -2.61 17.68 -3.01
CA GLY A 134 -3.48 16.49 -3.07
C GLY A 134 -3.84 15.87 -1.71
N TRP A 135 -3.30 16.36 -0.60
CA TRP A 135 -3.69 15.94 0.74
C TRP A 135 -3.51 17.04 1.79
N ASN A 136 -4.46 17.16 2.67
CA ASN A 136 -4.37 17.99 3.86
C ASN A 136 -4.60 17.11 5.11
N ALA A 137 -3.53 16.81 5.83
CA ALA A 137 -3.57 15.94 7.02
C ALA A 137 -4.40 16.52 8.18
N LYS A 138 -4.57 17.84 8.26
CA LYS A 138 -5.36 18.47 9.33
C LYS A 138 -6.87 18.36 9.10
N SER A 139 -7.32 18.61 7.87
CA SER A 139 -8.74 18.48 7.51
C SER A 139 -9.10 17.07 7.06
N GLN A 140 -8.11 16.19 6.86
CA GLN A 140 -8.30 14.84 6.33
C GLN A 140 -9.05 14.88 5.00
N ASP A 141 -8.65 15.78 4.11
CA ASP A 141 -9.24 15.97 2.80
C ASP A 141 -8.18 16.02 1.69
N GLY A 142 -8.55 15.55 0.50
CA GLY A 142 -7.60 15.50 -0.60
C GLY A 142 -8.12 14.84 -1.87
N GLN A 143 -7.18 14.45 -2.74
CA GLN A 143 -7.47 13.88 -4.04
C GLN A 143 -7.45 12.35 -4.01
N PHE A 144 -8.47 11.77 -4.65
CA PHE A 144 -8.61 10.33 -4.80
C PHE A 144 -8.94 9.99 -6.25
N VAL A 145 -8.60 8.75 -6.63
CA VAL A 145 -8.93 8.25 -7.97
C VAL A 145 -10.46 8.20 -8.15
N PRO A 146 -10.99 8.68 -9.30
CA PRO A 146 -12.41 8.63 -9.56
C PRO A 146 -12.99 7.22 -9.55
N GLN A 147 -14.25 7.09 -9.06
CA GLN A 147 -15.03 5.87 -9.18
C GLN A 147 -15.46 5.60 -10.67
N PRO A 148 -15.78 4.36 -11.04
CA PRO A 148 -15.70 3.14 -10.25
C PRO A 148 -14.31 2.53 -10.20
N ASP A 149 -14.11 1.53 -9.32
CA ASP A 149 -12.89 0.73 -9.21
C ASP A 149 -11.60 1.54 -8.98
N PRO A 150 -11.55 2.40 -7.97
CA PRO A 150 -10.50 3.41 -7.81
C PRO A 150 -9.09 2.82 -7.65
N PHE A 151 -8.95 1.55 -7.23
CA PHE A 151 -7.67 0.87 -7.17
C PHE A 151 -7.25 0.20 -8.50
N GLN A 152 -8.18 0.08 -9.46
CA GLN A 152 -7.92 -0.51 -10.79
C GLN A 152 -7.95 0.54 -11.91
N ASN A 153 -8.51 1.71 -11.67
CA ASN A 153 -8.71 2.77 -12.67
C ASN A 153 -7.39 3.50 -12.99
N VAL A 154 -6.56 2.88 -13.84
CA VAL A 154 -5.25 3.46 -14.26
C VAL A 154 -5.42 4.81 -14.96
N ALA A 155 -6.47 4.97 -15.79
CA ALA A 155 -6.75 6.25 -16.46
C ALA A 155 -7.10 7.35 -15.44
N GLY A 156 -7.92 7.03 -14.43
CA GLY A 156 -8.21 7.92 -13.31
C GLY A 156 -6.97 8.27 -12.51
N GLY A 157 -6.11 7.30 -12.19
CA GLY A 157 -4.83 7.55 -11.54
C GLY A 157 -3.92 8.47 -12.35
N LYS A 158 -3.88 8.30 -13.69
CA LYS A 158 -3.11 9.18 -14.57
C LYS A 158 -3.64 10.60 -14.58
N SER A 159 -4.96 10.80 -14.66
CA SER A 159 -5.55 12.14 -14.65
C SER A 159 -5.34 12.86 -13.32
N THR A 160 -5.43 12.13 -12.19
CA THR A 160 -5.17 12.67 -10.85
C THR A 160 -3.70 13.08 -10.70
N ALA A 161 -2.76 12.22 -11.11
CA ALA A 161 -1.35 12.57 -11.11
C ALA A 161 -1.04 13.78 -12.01
N GLN A 162 -1.63 13.83 -13.22
CA GLN A 162 -1.44 14.96 -14.14
C GLN A 162 -1.95 16.27 -13.55
N THR A 163 -3.03 16.26 -12.77
CA THR A 163 -3.52 17.45 -12.06
C THR A 163 -2.46 17.97 -11.08
N LEU A 164 -1.82 17.09 -10.30
CA LEU A 164 -0.76 17.47 -9.37
C LEU A 164 0.48 17.99 -10.09
N LEU A 165 0.90 17.34 -11.18
CA LEU A 165 2.00 17.80 -12.02
C LEU A 165 1.74 19.19 -12.63
N ASN A 166 0.52 19.44 -13.11
CA ASN A 166 0.12 20.75 -13.66
C ASN A 166 0.10 21.85 -12.59
N GLN A 167 -0.10 21.49 -11.31
CA GLN A 167 0.00 22.42 -10.17
C GLN A 167 1.46 22.64 -9.74
N GLY A 168 2.40 21.93 -10.37
CA GLY A 168 3.83 22.07 -10.17
C GLY A 168 4.46 21.06 -9.23
N ALA A 169 3.77 19.98 -8.82
CA ALA A 169 4.43 18.88 -8.11
C ALA A 169 5.47 18.22 -9.04
N ASP A 170 6.64 17.89 -8.51
CA ASP A 170 7.69 17.16 -9.24
C ASP A 170 8.02 15.81 -8.63
N ILE A 171 7.49 15.51 -7.45
CA ILE A 171 7.55 14.18 -6.81
C ILE A 171 6.16 13.80 -6.34
N ILE A 172 5.68 12.60 -6.71
CA ILE A 172 4.35 12.11 -6.38
C ILE A 172 4.42 10.78 -5.63
N LEU A 173 3.65 10.66 -4.53
CA LEU A 173 3.36 9.41 -3.82
C LEU A 173 1.92 8.97 -4.17
N PRO A 174 1.71 8.01 -5.11
CA PRO A 174 0.38 7.54 -5.49
C PRO A 174 -0.03 6.33 -4.64
N VAL A 175 -0.88 6.54 -3.63
CA VAL A 175 -1.36 5.47 -2.73
C VAL A 175 -2.63 4.84 -3.31
N ALA A 176 -2.52 4.19 -4.47
CA ALA A 176 -3.66 3.84 -5.30
C ALA A 176 -3.60 2.45 -5.94
N GLY A 177 -2.79 1.53 -5.43
CA GLY A 177 -2.67 0.18 -5.99
C GLY A 177 -2.35 0.20 -7.49
N ASN A 178 -3.07 -0.61 -8.30
CA ASN A 178 -2.85 -0.66 -9.74
C ASN A 178 -3.13 0.68 -10.47
N ALA A 179 -4.06 1.50 -9.95
CA ALA A 179 -4.31 2.84 -10.50
C ALA A 179 -3.08 3.77 -10.40
N GLY A 180 -2.17 3.51 -9.45
CA GLY A 180 -0.88 4.19 -9.32
C GLY A 180 0.01 4.08 -10.57
N ASN A 181 -0.16 3.04 -11.40
CA ASN A 181 0.52 2.93 -12.70
C ASN A 181 0.23 4.12 -13.62
N GLY A 182 -0.94 4.75 -13.45
CA GLY A 182 -1.28 6.00 -14.13
C GLY A 182 -0.34 7.14 -13.78
N ALA A 183 0.10 7.24 -12.52
CA ALA A 183 1.09 8.23 -12.09
C ALA A 183 2.46 7.98 -12.73
N LEU A 184 2.91 6.73 -12.79
CA LEU A 184 4.14 6.36 -13.50
C LEU A 184 4.10 6.75 -14.98
N GLN A 185 2.95 6.52 -15.65
CA GLN A 185 2.76 6.95 -17.04
C GLN A 185 2.82 8.48 -17.18
N ALA A 186 2.17 9.23 -16.28
CA ALA A 186 2.17 10.69 -16.32
C ALA A 186 3.58 11.26 -16.08
N VAL A 187 4.30 10.71 -15.09
CA VAL A 187 5.68 11.12 -14.75
C VAL A 187 6.64 10.78 -15.90
N LYS A 188 6.57 9.59 -16.48
CA LYS A 188 7.39 9.24 -17.66
C LYS A 188 7.16 10.19 -18.83
N ALA A 189 5.91 10.60 -19.06
CA ALA A 189 5.56 11.57 -20.10
C ALA A 189 6.09 12.98 -19.82
N SER A 190 6.49 13.30 -18.59
CA SER A 190 7.10 14.59 -18.23
C SER A 190 8.54 14.76 -18.77
N GLY A 191 9.12 13.71 -19.33
CA GLY A 191 10.48 13.74 -19.89
C GLY A 191 11.58 13.92 -18.83
N GLY A 192 11.47 13.24 -17.68
CA GLY A 192 12.47 13.27 -16.60
C GLY A 192 12.37 14.48 -15.67
N LYS A 193 11.28 15.26 -15.78
CA LYS A 193 11.06 16.43 -14.91
C LYS A 193 10.43 16.09 -13.56
N SER A 194 9.92 14.89 -13.43
CA SER A 194 9.17 14.46 -12.24
C SER A 194 9.49 13.00 -11.92
N ASN A 195 9.28 12.62 -10.66
CA ASN A 195 9.54 11.29 -10.15
C ASN A 195 8.37 10.79 -9.27
N VAL A 196 8.41 9.49 -8.98
CA VAL A 196 7.46 8.80 -8.10
C VAL A 196 8.20 8.24 -6.90
N ILE A 197 7.58 8.27 -5.74
CA ILE A 197 7.86 7.36 -4.64
C ILE A 197 6.75 6.31 -4.67
N TRP A 198 7.11 5.03 -4.92
CA TRP A 198 6.13 3.96 -5.09
C TRP A 198 5.60 3.46 -3.74
N VAL A 199 4.63 2.55 -3.74
CA VAL A 199 4.00 2.01 -2.52
C VAL A 199 3.89 0.48 -2.56
N ASP A 200 3.69 -0.12 -1.39
CA ASP A 200 3.39 -1.53 -1.11
C ASP A 200 4.55 -2.49 -1.31
N ALA A 201 5.25 -2.41 -2.41
CA ALA A 201 6.40 -3.25 -2.74
C ALA A 201 7.47 -2.41 -3.46
N ASP A 202 8.66 -2.97 -3.63
CA ASP A 202 9.72 -2.33 -4.41
C ASP A 202 9.28 -2.12 -5.86
N GLY A 203 9.08 -0.85 -6.22
CA GLY A 203 8.59 -0.44 -7.54
C GLY A 203 9.54 -0.79 -8.67
N CYS A 204 10.85 -0.79 -8.44
CA CYS A 204 11.81 -1.21 -9.45
C CYS A 204 11.73 -2.71 -9.77
N LYS A 205 11.23 -3.53 -8.85
CA LYS A 205 10.96 -4.95 -9.10
C LYS A 205 9.58 -5.18 -9.70
N THR A 206 8.56 -4.43 -9.26
CA THR A 206 7.17 -4.67 -9.70
C THR A 206 6.78 -3.84 -10.92
N GLN A 207 7.44 -2.70 -11.16
CA GLN A 207 7.21 -1.74 -12.23
C GLN A 207 8.52 -1.42 -12.98
N ALA A 208 9.30 -2.45 -13.30
CA ALA A 208 10.67 -2.33 -13.83
C ALA A 208 10.80 -1.37 -15.04
N ALA A 209 9.77 -1.27 -15.89
CA ALA A 209 9.76 -0.34 -17.04
C ALA A 209 9.74 1.14 -16.67
N TYR A 210 9.55 1.46 -15.39
CA TYR A 210 9.49 2.81 -14.84
C TYR A 210 10.54 3.05 -13.76
N CYS A 211 11.48 2.13 -13.55
CA CYS A 211 12.47 2.21 -12.46
C CYS A 211 13.24 3.54 -12.48
N ASP A 212 13.60 4.05 -13.66
CA ASP A 212 14.30 5.34 -13.83
C ASP A 212 13.49 6.55 -13.32
N ASN A 213 12.20 6.38 -13.07
CA ASN A 213 11.31 7.41 -12.54
C ASN A 213 10.90 7.16 -11.08
N ILE A 214 11.39 6.07 -10.46
CA ILE A 214 11.05 5.68 -9.08
C ILE A 214 12.25 5.96 -8.19
N ILE A 215 12.11 6.92 -7.28
CA ILE A 215 13.16 7.28 -6.32
C ILE A 215 13.38 6.15 -5.31
N THR A 216 12.30 5.69 -4.73
CA THR A 216 12.22 4.59 -3.75
C THR A 216 10.76 4.13 -3.62
N SER A 217 10.50 3.19 -2.74
CA SER A 217 9.13 2.71 -2.47
C SER A 217 8.91 2.60 -0.98
N VAL A 218 7.75 3.08 -0.51
CA VAL A 218 7.26 2.81 0.84
C VAL A 218 6.66 1.40 0.82
N TYR A 219 7.42 0.41 1.27
CA TYR A 219 7.00 -0.98 1.22
C TYR A 219 6.27 -1.43 2.48
N LYS A 220 5.45 -2.47 2.33
CA LYS A 220 4.91 -3.30 3.39
C LYS A 220 5.66 -4.64 3.41
N GLY A 221 6.13 -5.08 4.56
CA GLY A 221 6.75 -6.38 4.78
C GLY A 221 5.72 -7.52 4.76
N MET A 222 4.93 -7.60 3.68
CA MET A 222 3.86 -8.59 3.53
C MET A 222 4.40 -10.02 3.56
N ASP A 223 5.60 -10.24 3.06
CA ASP A 223 6.31 -11.51 3.10
C ASP A 223 6.62 -11.94 4.54
N VAL A 224 7.07 -11.03 5.40
CA VAL A 224 7.30 -11.27 6.83
C VAL A 224 5.99 -11.60 7.53
N ALA A 225 4.96 -10.78 7.37
CA ALA A 225 3.67 -10.95 8.02
C ALA A 225 2.99 -12.28 7.62
N VAL A 226 2.99 -12.60 6.33
CA VAL A 226 2.41 -13.86 5.82
C VAL A 226 3.25 -15.05 6.23
N PHE A 227 4.59 -14.96 6.22
CA PHE A 227 5.47 -16.02 6.71
C PHE A 227 5.18 -16.37 8.17
N ASP A 228 5.04 -15.33 9.02
CA ASP A 228 4.75 -15.52 10.44
C ASP A 228 3.36 -16.15 10.66
N ALA A 229 2.34 -15.72 9.89
CA ALA A 229 1.01 -16.33 9.95
C ALA A 229 1.04 -17.81 9.53
N VAL A 230 1.72 -18.14 8.43
CA VAL A 230 1.89 -19.54 7.97
C VAL A 230 2.64 -20.38 9.00
N LYS A 231 3.72 -19.82 9.56
CA LYS A 231 4.51 -20.48 10.60
C LYS A 231 3.67 -20.75 11.85
N ALA A 232 2.89 -19.78 12.29
CA ALA A 232 2.01 -19.92 13.45
C ALA A 232 0.95 -21.03 13.25
N VAL A 233 0.39 -21.17 12.04
CA VAL A 233 -0.52 -22.29 11.71
C VAL A 233 0.21 -23.62 11.79
N LYS A 234 1.39 -23.73 11.18
CA LYS A 234 2.19 -24.95 11.17
C LYS A 234 2.61 -25.40 12.58
N ASP A 235 2.94 -24.43 13.45
CA ASP A 235 3.37 -24.68 14.83
C ASP A 235 2.16 -24.86 15.80
N GLY A 236 0.91 -24.81 15.32
CA GLY A 236 -0.29 -24.90 16.15
C GLY A 236 -0.48 -23.72 17.11
N LYS A 237 0.15 -22.57 16.80
CA LYS A 237 0.17 -21.35 17.64
C LYS A 237 -0.60 -20.17 17.01
N PHE A 238 -1.40 -20.43 15.99
CA PHE A 238 -2.17 -19.37 15.34
C PHE A 238 -3.16 -18.73 16.32
N ASN A 239 -3.21 -17.40 16.30
CA ASN A 239 -4.20 -16.60 16.99
C ASN A 239 -4.73 -15.49 16.06
N GLY A 240 -5.86 -14.91 16.39
CA GLY A 240 -6.50 -13.81 15.66
C GLY A 240 -5.98 -12.41 16.03
N ASP A 241 -4.96 -12.30 16.88
CA ASP A 241 -4.41 -11.00 17.26
C ASP A 241 -3.78 -10.31 16.06
N PRO A 242 -3.99 -8.99 15.87
CA PRO A 242 -3.41 -8.27 14.74
C PRO A 242 -1.87 -8.35 14.72
N TYR A 243 -1.30 -8.56 13.53
CA TYR A 243 0.09 -8.21 13.26
C TYR A 243 0.15 -6.73 12.86
N ILE A 244 1.07 -5.97 13.43
CA ILE A 244 1.28 -4.55 13.13
C ILE A 244 2.73 -4.37 12.73
N GLY A 245 2.99 -4.38 11.42
CA GLY A 245 4.33 -4.15 10.86
C GLY A 245 4.80 -2.71 11.09
N SER A 246 6.05 -2.53 11.47
CA SER A 246 6.67 -1.24 11.77
C SER A 246 8.08 -1.16 11.19
N LEU A 247 8.75 -0.02 11.29
CA LEU A 247 10.17 0.10 10.94
C LEU A 247 11.05 -0.84 11.80
N ALA A 248 10.68 -1.01 13.08
CA ALA A 248 11.49 -1.78 14.03
C ALA A 248 11.59 -3.27 13.67
N ASP A 249 10.55 -3.84 13.09
CA ASP A 249 10.48 -5.25 12.68
C ASP A 249 10.58 -5.46 11.16
N LYS A 250 10.91 -4.40 10.40
CA LYS A 250 10.94 -4.39 8.94
C LYS A 250 9.58 -4.69 8.30
N GLY A 251 8.50 -4.52 9.05
CA GLY A 251 7.13 -4.63 8.56
C GLY A 251 6.74 -3.48 7.62
N THR A 252 7.50 -2.38 7.63
CA THR A 252 7.46 -1.31 6.63
C THR A 252 8.83 -0.66 6.53
N GLY A 253 9.10 0.08 5.47
CA GLY A 253 10.36 0.78 5.26
C GLY A 253 10.41 1.44 3.89
N LEU A 254 11.59 1.96 3.54
CA LEU A 254 11.92 2.39 2.19
C LEU A 254 12.71 1.30 1.47
N SER A 255 12.41 1.06 0.19
CA SER A 255 13.24 0.21 -0.67
C SER A 255 14.57 0.91 -1.00
N ASP A 256 15.49 0.19 -1.66
CA ASP A 256 16.69 0.78 -2.23
C ASP A 256 16.32 1.95 -3.15
N PHE A 257 17.25 2.91 -3.30
CA PHE A 257 17.05 4.09 -4.15
C PHE A 257 17.37 3.82 -5.63
N HIS A 258 17.84 2.62 -5.95
CA HIS A 258 18.11 2.12 -7.32
C HIS A 258 18.94 3.13 -8.16
N PRO A 259 18.42 3.72 -9.27
CA PRO A 259 19.21 4.62 -10.09
C PRO A 259 19.56 5.96 -9.39
N PHE A 260 19.03 6.23 -8.20
CA PHE A 260 19.30 7.42 -7.41
C PHE A 260 20.34 7.18 -6.30
N ASP A 261 20.93 5.97 -6.22
CA ASP A 261 21.98 5.61 -5.22
C ASP A 261 23.36 6.20 -5.54
N SER A 262 23.55 6.91 -6.64
CA SER A 262 24.83 7.46 -7.12
C SER A 262 25.02 8.94 -6.79
#